data_304b309716205c7a000cf206da6eeaf6
#
_entry.id   304b309716205c7a000cf206da6eeaf6
#
_cell.length_a   1.000
_cell.length_b   1.000
_cell.length_c   1.000
_cell.angle_alpha   90.00
_cell.angle_beta   90.00
_cell.angle_gamma   90.00
#
_symmetry.space_group_name_H-M   'P 1'
#
loop_
_entity.id
_entity.type
_entity.pdbx_description
1 polymer ?
#
loop_
_entity_poly.entity_id
_entity_poly.type
_entity_poly.pdbx_seq_one_letter_code
_entity_poly.pdbx_strand_id
1 'polypeptide(L)'
;TDVAFLGEQAGFLPDPGSIDGITRHTQTFGQGLSSTTAQMAGAYQAIANGGQRLPLQLVSGCQLETGEVVPAAQGNPVQVVSEATAQETIRILETVPDAGTLRGRVDVPGYRIAAKTGTAEIAENGEYGDERVISIAGMVPADDPQYVVVVQFVKPQTNKYSYAAAPAFDAIVTQVVKHFRVAPSTGQTTLPPLTW
;
A
#
# COMPACT_ATOMS: atom_id res chain seq x y z
N THR A 1 -11.93 7.16 3.45
CA THR A 1 -10.74 6.97 4.33
C THR A 1 -10.88 7.62 5.70
N ASP A 2 -11.97 8.30 5.96
CA ASP A 2 -12.21 9.15 7.14
C ASP A 2 -11.31 10.40 7.21
N VAL A 3 -10.52 10.68 6.16
CA VAL A 3 -9.65 11.87 6.07
C VAL A 3 -10.46 13.15 5.96
N ALA A 4 -11.70 13.07 5.46
CA ALA A 4 -12.62 14.19 5.23
C ALA A 4 -11.98 15.34 4.39
N PHE A 5 -11.12 14.98 3.43
CA PHE A 5 -10.47 15.93 2.55
C PHE A 5 -11.39 16.33 1.40
N LEU A 6 -11.44 17.62 1.10
CA LEU A 6 -12.28 18.12 0.00
C LEU A 6 -11.83 17.49 -1.33
N GLY A 7 -12.78 16.82 -2.01
CA GLY A 7 -12.51 16.12 -3.27
C GLY A 7 -12.06 14.66 -3.12
N GLU A 8 -12.06 14.11 -1.90
CA GLU A 8 -11.80 12.67 -1.71
C GLU A 8 -12.80 11.84 -2.51
N GLN A 9 -12.28 10.90 -3.31
CA GLN A 9 -13.09 9.96 -4.07
C GLN A 9 -13.35 8.69 -3.27
N ALA A 10 -14.57 8.16 -3.38
CA ALA A 10 -14.95 6.95 -2.66
C ALA A 10 -14.31 5.66 -3.21
N GLY A 11 -13.73 5.72 -4.43
CA GLY A 11 -13.39 4.51 -5.16
C GLY A 11 -14.65 3.77 -5.63
N PHE A 12 -14.47 2.55 -6.09
CA PHE A 12 -15.57 1.68 -6.50
C PHE A 12 -15.35 0.25 -6.02
N LEU A 13 -16.28 -0.26 -5.23
CA LEU A 13 -16.38 -1.66 -4.87
C LEU A 13 -17.74 -2.17 -5.34
N PRO A 14 -17.79 -3.20 -6.21
CA PRO A 14 -19.06 -3.79 -6.61
C PRO A 14 -19.83 -4.34 -5.40
N ASP A 15 -21.15 -4.25 -5.42
CA ASP A 15 -21.99 -4.92 -4.44
C ASP A 15 -21.75 -6.43 -4.51
N PRO A 16 -21.41 -7.11 -3.39
CA PRO A 16 -21.19 -8.54 -3.36
C PRO A 16 -22.31 -9.38 -3.99
N GLY A 17 -23.57 -8.91 -3.93
CA GLY A 17 -24.73 -9.55 -4.54
C GLY A 17 -24.82 -9.41 -6.05
N SER A 18 -24.12 -8.44 -6.65
CA SER A 18 -24.15 -8.14 -8.08
C SER A 18 -22.90 -8.59 -8.83
N ILE A 19 -21.91 -9.19 -8.15
CA ILE A 19 -20.65 -9.65 -8.75
C ILE A 19 -20.91 -10.89 -9.61
N ASP A 20 -20.71 -10.77 -10.92
CA ASP A 20 -20.72 -11.91 -11.84
C ASP A 20 -19.49 -12.83 -11.66
N GLY A 21 -19.53 -14.00 -12.30
CA GLY A 21 -18.44 -14.98 -12.19
C GLY A 21 -17.11 -14.46 -12.71
N ILE A 22 -17.08 -13.65 -13.74
CA ILE A 22 -15.87 -13.07 -14.33
C ILE A 22 -15.29 -12.03 -13.39
N THR A 23 -16.10 -11.09 -12.95
CA THR A 23 -15.66 -10.03 -12.01
C THR A 23 -15.13 -10.62 -10.71
N ARG A 24 -15.73 -11.71 -10.19
CA ARG A 24 -15.22 -12.40 -9.00
C ARG A 24 -13.81 -12.95 -9.20
N HIS A 25 -13.51 -13.51 -10.37
CA HIS A 25 -12.18 -14.00 -10.68
C HIS A 25 -11.19 -12.85 -10.88
N THR A 26 -11.58 -11.80 -11.60
CA THR A 26 -10.68 -10.69 -11.90
C THR A 26 -10.36 -9.83 -10.67
N GLN A 27 -11.25 -9.78 -9.68
CA GLN A 27 -10.98 -9.11 -8.40
C GLN A 27 -9.82 -9.73 -7.61
N THR A 28 -9.54 -11.03 -7.80
CA THR A 28 -8.44 -11.69 -7.10
C THR A 28 -7.06 -11.12 -7.45
N PHE A 29 -6.95 -10.45 -8.59
CA PHE A 29 -5.74 -9.75 -9.02
C PHE A 29 -5.95 -8.24 -9.24
N GLY A 30 -7.07 -7.67 -8.74
CA GLY A 30 -7.29 -6.23 -8.64
C GLY A 30 -8.01 -5.58 -9.81
N GLN A 31 -8.72 -6.33 -10.65
CA GLN A 31 -9.60 -5.80 -11.69
C GLN A 31 -11.06 -5.72 -11.21
N GLY A 32 -11.88 -4.88 -11.85
CA GLY A 32 -13.29 -4.72 -11.52
C GLY A 32 -13.57 -3.97 -10.21
N LEU A 33 -12.57 -3.30 -9.66
CA LEU A 33 -12.68 -2.40 -8.51
C LEU A 33 -11.74 -1.20 -8.70
N SER A 34 -11.98 -0.11 -7.97
CA SER A 34 -11.05 1.01 -7.94
C SER A 34 -10.89 1.54 -6.52
N SER A 35 -9.68 1.98 -6.20
CA SER A 35 -9.34 2.60 -4.93
C SER A 35 -8.45 3.81 -5.13
N THR A 36 -8.53 4.77 -4.21
CA THR A 36 -7.58 5.87 -4.17
C THR A 36 -6.24 5.41 -3.59
N THR A 37 -5.17 6.17 -3.86
CA THR A 37 -3.85 5.94 -3.24
C THR A 37 -3.93 5.96 -1.72
N ALA A 38 -4.75 6.85 -1.14
CA ALA A 38 -4.97 6.91 0.31
C ALA A 38 -5.69 5.67 0.85
N GLN A 39 -6.71 5.16 0.14
CA GLN A 39 -7.37 3.91 0.53
C GLN A 39 -6.42 2.71 0.47
N MET A 40 -5.57 2.65 -0.56
CA MET A 40 -4.54 1.61 -0.65
C MET A 40 -3.54 1.71 0.51
N ALA A 41 -3.08 2.93 0.84
CA ALA A 41 -2.22 3.14 2.00
C ALA A 41 -2.88 2.69 3.31
N GLY A 42 -4.19 2.97 3.50
CA GLY A 42 -4.96 2.50 4.65
C GLY A 42 -5.10 0.98 4.73
N ALA A 43 -5.23 0.30 3.58
CA ALA A 43 -5.26 -1.16 3.54
C ALA A 43 -3.91 -1.77 3.96
N TYR A 44 -2.80 -1.24 3.44
CA TYR A 44 -1.45 -1.65 3.83
C TYR A 44 -1.14 -1.29 5.28
N GLN A 45 -1.63 -0.12 5.76
CA GLN A 45 -1.50 0.26 7.16
C GLN A 45 -2.20 -0.75 8.08
N ALA A 46 -3.37 -1.25 7.73
CA ALA A 46 -4.05 -2.25 8.53
C ALA A 46 -3.22 -3.55 8.63
N ILE A 47 -2.61 -4.01 7.54
CA ILE A 47 -1.71 -5.17 7.54
C ILE A 47 -0.46 -4.87 8.38
N ALA A 48 0.18 -3.72 8.18
CA ALA A 48 1.35 -3.28 8.93
C ALA A 48 1.09 -3.17 10.44
N ASN A 49 -0.15 -2.89 10.83
CA ASN A 49 -0.59 -2.70 12.23
C ASN A 49 -1.30 -3.94 12.79
N GLY A 50 -0.82 -5.15 12.49
CA GLY A 50 -1.36 -6.39 13.06
C GLY A 50 -2.82 -6.68 12.68
N GLY A 51 -3.26 -6.23 11.51
CA GLY A 51 -4.63 -6.40 11.02
C GLY A 51 -5.62 -5.36 11.53
N GLN A 52 -5.15 -4.34 12.23
CA GLN A 52 -5.98 -3.29 12.80
C GLN A 52 -5.92 -2.01 11.95
N ARG A 53 -7.03 -1.68 11.30
CA ARG A 53 -7.17 -0.43 10.55
C ARG A 53 -7.34 0.74 11.53
N LEU A 54 -6.52 1.77 11.36
CA LEU A 54 -6.68 3.08 11.98
C LEU A 54 -7.28 4.05 10.96
N PRO A 55 -8.17 4.97 11.38
CA PRO A 55 -8.60 6.06 10.52
C PRO A 55 -7.40 6.89 10.08
N LEU A 56 -7.34 7.24 8.79
CA LEU A 56 -6.27 8.09 8.28
C LEU A 56 -6.51 9.54 8.73
N GLN A 57 -5.44 10.25 9.06
CA GLN A 57 -5.47 11.65 9.45
C GLN A 57 -4.44 12.46 8.67
N LEU A 58 -4.84 13.62 8.16
CA LEU A 58 -3.95 14.62 7.55
C LEU A 58 -3.59 15.75 8.52
N VAL A 59 -4.40 15.93 9.57
CA VAL A 59 -4.24 16.99 10.55
C VAL A 59 -4.09 16.34 11.92
N SER A 60 -2.97 16.56 12.58
CA SER A 60 -2.71 16.05 13.93
C SER A 60 -3.37 16.90 15.03
N GLY A 61 -3.65 18.16 14.76
CA GLY A 61 -4.26 19.09 15.69
C GLY A 61 -4.25 20.52 15.17
N CYS A 62 -4.89 21.42 15.92
CA CYS A 62 -4.91 22.86 15.64
C CYS A 62 -4.21 23.60 16.78
N GLN A 63 -3.32 24.55 16.45
CA GLN A 63 -2.76 25.46 17.44
C GLN A 63 -3.67 26.68 17.56
N LEU A 64 -4.13 26.97 18.75
CA LEU A 64 -4.91 28.16 19.07
C LEU A 64 -4.01 29.39 19.14
N GLU A 65 -4.62 30.59 19.09
CA GLU A 65 -3.90 31.86 19.26
C GLU A 65 -3.17 31.95 20.64
N THR A 66 -3.65 31.24 21.62
CA THR A 66 -3.02 31.12 22.96
C THR A 66 -1.73 30.30 22.94
N GLY A 67 -1.40 29.61 21.83
CA GLY A 67 -0.30 28.67 21.71
C GLY A 67 -0.65 27.24 22.15
N GLU A 68 -1.85 27.01 22.69
CA GLU A 68 -2.34 25.68 23.05
C GLU A 68 -2.59 24.85 21.79
N VAL A 69 -2.19 23.57 21.82
CA VAL A 69 -2.44 22.61 20.73
C VAL A 69 -3.63 21.72 21.12
N VAL A 70 -4.72 21.83 20.38
CA VAL A 70 -5.88 20.93 20.48
C VAL A 70 -5.69 19.78 19.50
N PRO A 71 -5.49 18.53 19.95
CA PRO A 71 -5.32 17.38 19.07
C PRO A 71 -6.59 17.16 18.23
N ALA A 72 -6.41 16.71 16.99
CA ALA A 72 -7.57 16.24 16.20
C ALA A 72 -8.16 14.99 16.82
N ALA A 73 -9.50 14.87 16.77
CA ALA A 73 -10.18 13.68 17.23
C ALA A 73 -9.70 12.44 16.42
N GLN A 74 -9.30 11.41 17.14
CA GLN A 74 -8.94 10.14 16.53
C GLN A 74 -10.17 9.24 16.48
N GLY A 75 -10.40 8.62 15.31
CA GLY A 75 -11.42 7.59 15.18
C GLY A 75 -10.99 6.28 15.85
N ASN A 76 -11.96 5.39 16.06
CA ASN A 76 -11.69 4.09 16.70
C ASN A 76 -10.98 3.12 15.75
N PRO A 77 -9.97 2.36 16.23
CA PRO A 77 -9.40 1.26 15.50
C PRO A 77 -10.42 0.16 15.19
N VAL A 78 -10.29 -0.48 14.03
CA VAL A 78 -11.15 -1.61 13.63
C VAL A 78 -10.28 -2.80 13.22
N GLN A 79 -10.47 -3.96 13.87
CA GLN A 79 -9.81 -5.19 13.48
C GLN A 79 -10.44 -5.71 12.19
N VAL A 80 -9.67 -5.75 11.09
CA VAL A 80 -10.16 -6.17 9.75
C VAL A 80 -9.67 -7.56 9.36
N VAL A 81 -8.51 -7.99 9.84
CA VAL A 81 -8.00 -9.36 9.73
C VAL A 81 -7.30 -9.73 11.04
N SER A 82 -7.07 -11.02 11.28
CA SER A 82 -6.34 -11.45 12.48
C SER A 82 -4.87 -11.02 12.41
N GLU A 83 -4.23 -10.86 13.55
CA GLU A 83 -2.79 -10.56 13.63
C GLU A 83 -1.96 -11.63 12.91
N ALA A 84 -2.29 -12.89 13.09
CA ALA A 84 -1.60 -14.00 12.41
C ALA A 84 -1.73 -13.89 10.87
N THR A 85 -2.91 -13.51 10.36
CA THR A 85 -3.12 -13.26 8.93
C THR A 85 -2.29 -12.08 8.43
N ALA A 86 -2.22 -11.00 9.21
CA ALA A 86 -1.43 -9.83 8.87
C ALA A 86 0.07 -10.15 8.80
N GLN A 87 0.58 -10.84 9.80
CA GLN A 87 1.99 -11.28 9.84
C GLN A 87 2.35 -12.21 8.67
N GLU A 88 1.51 -13.19 8.38
CA GLU A 88 1.75 -14.10 7.23
C GLU A 88 1.68 -13.33 5.89
N THR A 89 0.77 -12.37 5.77
CA THR A 89 0.70 -11.49 4.59
C THR A 89 2.00 -10.71 4.41
N ILE A 90 2.56 -10.13 5.48
CA ILE A 90 3.85 -9.42 5.42
C ILE A 90 4.96 -10.35 4.93
N ARG A 91 5.06 -11.58 5.49
CA ARG A 91 6.06 -12.57 5.05
C ARG A 91 5.95 -12.90 3.56
N ILE A 92 4.73 -13.05 3.05
CA ILE A 92 4.51 -13.27 1.62
C ILE A 92 4.93 -12.04 0.81
N LEU A 93 4.61 -10.83 1.27
CA LEU A 93 4.96 -9.58 0.57
C LEU A 93 6.48 -9.33 0.53
N GLU A 94 7.26 -9.83 1.49
CA GLU A 94 8.74 -9.76 1.45
C GLU A 94 9.34 -10.57 0.27
N THR A 95 8.64 -11.60 -0.21
CA THR A 95 9.13 -12.40 -1.35
C THR A 95 9.23 -11.57 -2.63
N VAL A 96 8.48 -10.47 -2.77
CA VAL A 96 8.41 -9.68 -3.99
C VAL A 96 9.69 -8.85 -4.23
N PRO A 97 10.24 -8.12 -3.25
CA PRO A 97 11.56 -7.49 -3.37
C PRO A 97 12.70 -8.49 -3.40
N ASP A 98 12.59 -9.59 -2.69
CA ASP A 98 13.70 -10.52 -2.47
C ASP A 98 13.87 -11.52 -3.62
N ALA A 99 12.78 -12.07 -4.14
CA ALA A 99 12.80 -13.11 -5.18
C ALA A 99 11.85 -12.84 -6.37
N GLY A 100 10.99 -11.82 -6.29
CA GLY A 100 9.95 -11.52 -7.27
C GLY A 100 10.31 -10.38 -8.24
N THR A 101 9.28 -9.68 -8.72
CA THR A 101 9.38 -8.63 -9.75
C THR A 101 10.20 -7.41 -9.34
N LEU A 102 10.38 -7.17 -8.04
CA LEU A 102 11.16 -6.06 -7.50
C LEU A 102 12.59 -6.42 -7.15
N ARG A 103 13.01 -7.68 -7.32
CA ARG A 103 14.37 -8.13 -7.04
C ARG A 103 15.40 -7.30 -7.80
N GLY A 104 16.37 -6.74 -7.06
CA GLY A 104 17.42 -5.88 -7.59
C GLY A 104 16.94 -4.53 -8.14
N ARG A 105 15.68 -4.16 -7.84
CA ARG A 105 15.09 -2.87 -8.21
C ARG A 105 14.69 -2.03 -6.99
N VAL A 106 14.47 -2.67 -5.88
CA VAL A 106 14.22 -2.07 -4.57
C VAL A 106 15.20 -2.71 -3.61
N ASP A 107 16.13 -1.91 -3.08
CA ASP A 107 17.17 -2.35 -2.15
C ASP A 107 17.56 -1.18 -1.24
N VAL A 108 17.04 -1.17 -0.05
CA VAL A 108 17.39 -0.17 0.98
C VAL A 108 18.28 -0.86 2.01
N PRO A 109 19.60 -0.63 1.97
CA PRO A 109 20.56 -1.36 2.81
C PRO A 109 20.22 -1.30 4.30
N GLY A 110 20.15 -2.47 4.93
CA GLY A 110 19.82 -2.61 6.35
C GLY A 110 18.32 -2.70 6.64
N TYR A 111 17.45 -2.69 5.63
CA TYR A 111 16.00 -2.78 5.83
C TYR A 111 15.37 -3.90 5.01
N ARG A 112 14.56 -4.71 5.68
CA ARG A 112 13.65 -5.65 5.02
C ARG A 112 12.42 -4.89 4.55
N ILE A 113 11.97 -5.16 3.33
CA ILE A 113 10.85 -4.45 2.71
C ILE A 113 9.80 -5.48 2.30
N ALA A 114 8.56 -5.25 2.70
CA ALA A 114 7.41 -6.00 2.22
C ALA A 114 6.64 -5.13 1.22
N ALA A 115 6.50 -5.58 -0.03
CA ALA A 115 5.87 -4.78 -1.08
C ALA A 115 5.14 -5.63 -2.12
N LYS A 116 4.25 -4.99 -2.88
CA LYS A 116 3.55 -5.59 -4.02
C LYS A 116 3.43 -4.59 -5.16
N THR A 117 3.69 -5.08 -6.35
CA THR A 117 3.44 -4.35 -7.59
C THR A 117 1.99 -4.48 -8.02
N GLY A 118 1.46 -3.45 -8.66
CA GLY A 118 0.15 -3.45 -9.28
C GLY A 118 0.21 -2.90 -10.70
N THR A 119 -0.54 -3.53 -11.61
CA THR A 119 -0.76 -3.02 -12.96
C THR A 119 -2.24 -3.20 -13.27
N ALA A 120 -2.97 -2.10 -13.43
CA ALA A 120 -4.37 -2.12 -13.77
C ALA A 120 -4.59 -1.43 -15.11
N GLU A 121 -5.41 -2.02 -15.97
CA GLU A 121 -5.89 -1.38 -17.18
C GLU A 121 -6.98 -0.38 -16.84
N ILE A 122 -6.99 0.74 -17.54
CA ILE A 122 -8.03 1.77 -17.36
C ILE A 122 -9.16 1.47 -18.32
N ALA A 123 -10.36 1.31 -17.76
CA ALA A 123 -11.56 1.18 -18.60
C ALA A 123 -12.02 2.57 -19.06
N GLU A 124 -12.17 2.77 -20.35
CA GLU A 124 -12.81 3.93 -20.97
C GLU A 124 -14.02 3.47 -21.79
N ASN A 125 -15.18 4.08 -21.54
CA ASN A 125 -16.45 3.71 -22.18
C ASN A 125 -16.86 2.23 -22.01
N GLY A 126 -16.45 1.59 -20.91
CA GLY A 126 -16.76 0.19 -20.61
C GLY A 126 -15.82 -0.84 -21.24
N GLU A 127 -14.78 -0.41 -21.92
CA GLU A 127 -13.76 -1.29 -22.51
C GLU A 127 -12.38 -0.99 -21.92
N TYR A 128 -11.55 -2.03 -21.74
CA TYR A 128 -10.16 -1.89 -21.33
C TYR A 128 -9.28 -1.53 -22.52
N GLY A 129 -8.49 -0.46 -22.37
CA GLY A 129 -7.55 0.01 -23.39
C GLY A 129 -6.08 -0.23 -23.01
N ASP A 130 -5.19 0.42 -23.77
CA ASP A 130 -3.75 0.36 -23.52
C ASP A 130 -3.28 1.23 -22.36
N GLU A 131 -4.14 2.12 -21.85
CA GLU A 131 -3.82 2.99 -20.73
C GLU A 131 -3.83 2.22 -19.42
N ARG A 132 -2.83 2.49 -18.58
CA ARG A 132 -2.62 1.74 -17.34
C ARG A 132 -2.39 2.64 -16.15
N VAL A 133 -2.73 2.12 -14.99
CA VAL A 133 -2.23 2.57 -13.69
C VAL A 133 -1.21 1.55 -13.22
N ILE A 134 0.00 2.00 -12.96
CA ILE A 134 1.03 1.16 -12.35
C ILE A 134 1.30 1.63 -10.93
N SER A 135 1.55 0.71 -10.02
CA SER A 135 1.76 1.03 -8.62
C SER A 135 2.72 0.07 -7.93
N ILE A 136 3.31 0.56 -6.85
CA ILE A 136 3.95 -0.23 -5.82
C ILE A 136 3.44 0.26 -4.49
N ALA A 137 2.96 -0.66 -3.66
CA ALA A 137 2.59 -0.42 -2.28
C ALA A 137 3.43 -1.32 -1.38
N GLY A 138 3.95 -0.79 -0.29
CA GLY A 138 4.80 -1.56 0.60
C GLY A 138 4.94 -0.92 1.97
N MET A 139 5.65 -1.60 2.85
CA MET A 139 5.94 -1.18 4.21
C MET A 139 7.38 -1.42 4.58
N VAL A 140 7.89 -0.62 5.49
CA VAL A 140 9.28 -0.64 5.95
C VAL A 140 9.37 -0.25 7.44
N PRO A 141 10.22 -0.92 8.25
CA PRO A 141 10.80 -2.26 8.02
C PRO A 141 9.70 -3.34 7.94
N ALA A 142 9.96 -4.49 7.30
CA ALA A 142 8.95 -5.54 7.23
C ALA A 142 8.82 -6.34 8.55
N ASP A 143 9.88 -6.41 9.33
CA ASP A 143 9.91 -7.08 10.65
C ASP A 143 9.25 -6.26 11.78
N ASP A 144 9.20 -4.93 11.64
CA ASP A 144 8.51 -4.02 12.56
C ASP A 144 8.01 -2.80 11.78
N PRO A 145 6.88 -2.91 11.06
CA PRO A 145 6.42 -1.89 10.13
C PRO A 145 6.13 -0.55 10.80
N GLN A 146 6.88 0.48 10.39
CA GLN A 146 6.74 1.85 10.88
C GLN A 146 6.09 2.77 9.83
N TYR A 147 6.34 2.48 8.55
CA TYR A 147 5.86 3.31 7.45
C TYR A 147 5.30 2.47 6.33
N VAL A 148 4.21 2.98 5.76
CA VAL A 148 3.63 2.49 4.52
C VAL A 148 3.89 3.51 3.43
N VAL A 149 4.35 3.04 2.27
CA VAL A 149 4.60 3.86 1.09
C VAL A 149 3.81 3.31 -0.09
N VAL A 150 3.06 4.18 -0.75
CA VAL A 150 2.34 3.85 -1.98
C VAL A 150 2.76 4.83 -3.07
N VAL A 151 3.27 4.29 -4.17
CA VAL A 151 3.62 5.04 -5.38
C VAL A 151 2.71 4.59 -6.50
N GLN A 152 2.09 5.55 -7.18
CA GLN A 152 1.16 5.28 -8.27
C GLN A 152 1.44 6.22 -9.44
N PHE A 153 1.55 5.67 -10.64
CA PHE A 153 1.62 6.41 -11.89
C PHE A 153 0.39 6.12 -12.74
N VAL A 154 -0.30 7.17 -13.12
CA VAL A 154 -1.49 7.09 -13.96
C VAL A 154 -1.09 7.45 -15.39
N LYS A 155 -1.44 6.58 -16.34
CA LYS A 155 -1.14 6.74 -17.77
C LYS A 155 0.34 7.04 -18.06
N PRO A 156 1.29 6.20 -17.56
CA PRO A 156 2.71 6.42 -17.85
C PRO A 156 2.99 6.33 -19.35
N GLN A 157 3.77 7.28 -19.88
CA GLN A 157 3.98 7.43 -21.33
C GLN A 157 5.05 6.51 -21.90
N THR A 158 6.04 6.10 -21.09
CA THR A 158 7.21 5.37 -21.59
C THR A 158 7.20 3.90 -21.23
N ASN A 159 6.94 3.57 -19.98
CA ASN A 159 6.96 2.19 -19.50
C ASN A 159 5.69 1.90 -18.68
N LYS A 160 4.86 1.02 -19.20
CA LYS A 160 3.56 0.67 -18.63
C LYS A 160 3.61 -0.55 -17.69
N TYR A 161 4.80 -1.06 -17.36
CA TYR A 161 4.96 -2.16 -16.41
C TYR A 161 5.15 -1.64 -14.98
N SER A 162 4.61 -2.34 -14.02
CA SER A 162 4.60 -1.95 -12.60
C SER A 162 5.99 -1.68 -12.01
N TYR A 163 7.01 -2.43 -12.45
CA TYR A 163 8.38 -2.21 -11.98
C TYR A 163 8.97 -0.84 -12.39
N ALA A 164 8.35 -0.12 -13.32
CA ALA A 164 8.79 1.24 -13.66
C ALA A 164 8.59 2.23 -12.51
N ALA A 165 7.76 1.91 -11.51
CA ALA A 165 7.61 2.70 -10.29
C ALA A 165 8.70 2.38 -9.24
N ALA A 166 9.53 1.35 -9.44
CA ALA A 166 10.51 0.92 -8.44
C ALA A 166 11.56 1.98 -8.09
N PRO A 167 12.15 2.74 -9.03
CA PRO A 167 13.12 3.77 -8.66
C PRO A 167 12.52 4.88 -7.77
N ALA A 168 11.26 5.27 -8.01
CA ALA A 168 10.58 6.25 -7.18
C ALA A 168 10.26 5.67 -5.79
N PHE A 169 9.77 4.43 -5.74
CA PHE A 169 9.49 3.75 -4.49
C PHE A 169 10.76 3.61 -3.63
N ASP A 170 11.84 3.11 -4.21
CA ASP A 170 13.14 2.92 -3.54
C ASP A 170 13.69 4.24 -2.98
N ALA A 171 13.67 5.30 -3.80
CA ALA A 171 14.12 6.63 -3.38
C ALA A 171 13.28 7.19 -2.22
N ILE A 172 11.95 7.04 -2.26
CA ILE A 172 11.06 7.50 -1.20
C ILE A 172 11.31 6.70 0.09
N VAL A 173 11.35 5.37 0.01
CA VAL A 173 11.63 4.52 1.18
C VAL A 173 12.98 4.87 1.81
N THR A 174 14.01 5.01 0.98
CA THR A 174 15.34 5.44 1.44
C THR A 174 15.30 6.78 2.17
N GLN A 175 14.55 7.75 1.67
CA GLN A 175 14.41 9.05 2.34
C GLN A 175 13.60 8.95 3.64
N VAL A 176 12.53 8.17 3.64
CA VAL A 176 11.69 7.96 4.84
C VAL A 176 12.53 7.38 5.98
N VAL A 177 13.25 6.28 5.75
CA VAL A 177 14.04 5.63 6.82
C VAL A 177 15.16 6.52 7.34
N LYS A 178 15.79 7.33 6.48
CA LYS A 178 16.83 8.30 6.87
C LYS A 178 16.25 9.48 7.63
N HIS A 179 15.20 10.10 7.11
CA HIS A 179 14.61 11.30 7.69
C HIS A 179 14.04 11.04 9.08
N PHE A 180 13.33 9.95 9.25
CA PHE A 180 12.69 9.58 10.52
C PHE A 180 13.59 8.72 11.41
N ARG A 181 14.83 8.44 10.98
CA ARG A 181 15.81 7.64 11.75
C ARG A 181 15.24 6.29 12.18
N VAL A 182 14.57 5.62 11.26
CA VAL A 182 13.98 4.31 11.52
C VAL A 182 15.09 3.33 11.88
N ALA A 183 14.87 2.49 12.89
CA ALA A 183 15.82 1.45 13.23
C ALA A 183 15.95 0.42 12.09
N PRO A 184 17.17 -0.03 11.76
CA PRO A 184 17.35 -1.09 10.78
C PRO A 184 16.66 -2.39 11.19
N SER A 185 16.30 -3.18 10.21
CA SER A 185 15.72 -4.51 10.42
C SER A 185 16.65 -5.42 11.21
N THR A 186 16.06 -6.28 12.04
CA THR A 186 16.78 -7.28 12.82
C THR A 186 16.58 -8.68 12.22
N GLY A 187 17.67 -9.45 12.09
CA GLY A 187 17.61 -10.83 11.60
C GLY A 187 17.42 -10.95 10.09
N GLN A 188 17.45 -12.20 9.63
CA GLN A 188 17.22 -12.55 8.24
C GLN A 188 15.77 -13.02 8.03
N THR A 189 15.22 -12.70 6.86
CA THR A 189 13.90 -13.19 6.48
C THR A 189 13.94 -14.70 6.23
N THR A 190 13.02 -15.43 6.85
CA THR A 190 12.72 -16.80 6.43
C THR A 190 11.55 -16.73 5.45
N LEU A 191 11.87 -16.65 4.17
CA LEU A 191 10.85 -16.60 3.13
C LEU A 191 10.12 -17.94 3.01
N PRO A 192 8.82 -17.93 2.75
CA PRO A 192 8.11 -19.16 2.37
C PRO A 192 8.71 -19.71 1.05
N PRO A 193 8.76 -21.04 0.87
CA PRO A 193 9.24 -21.61 -0.37
C PRO A 193 8.34 -21.19 -1.54
N LEU A 194 8.94 -20.68 -2.62
CA LEU A 194 8.24 -20.30 -3.86
C LEU A 194 8.13 -21.49 -4.85
N THR A 195 8.14 -22.71 -4.33
CA THR A 195 7.99 -23.93 -5.13
C THR A 195 6.57 -24.46 -4.99
N TRP A 196 5.97 -24.80 -6.12
CA TRP A 196 4.65 -25.44 -6.27
C TRP A 196 4.82 -26.95 -6.33
#